data_e9c4817a66c6a14f420b63b7b7d405d2
#
_entry.id   e9c4817a66c6a14f420b63b7b7d405d2
#
_cell.length_a   1.000
_cell.length_b   1.000
_cell.length_c   1.000
_cell.angle_alpha   90.00
_cell.angle_beta   90.00
_cell.angle_gamma   90.00
#
_symmetry.space_group_name_H-M   'P 1'
#
loop_
_entity.id
_entity.type
_entity.pdbx_description
1 polymer ?
#
loop_
_entity_poly.entity_id
_entity_poly.type
_entity_poly.pdbx_seq_one_letter_code
_entity_poly.pdbx_strand_id
1 'polypeptide(L)'
;MSDAAQPPGWYPAEGDPPGTVRWWDGGKWVGGPQQQGAQQQAGYVAPGAGSLANGRELADPWLRIAAKIIDWFIATLITLPFGAAQIASALTSDSSDIEVNVGLAFIGALVGAAYYTLMNTYMSGTVGKLILGMRIVKRDGVEPLGIPDGPKRSLVHLAAILAVIPIVGILVSIVTLVVGLVSLVFLFTDPEHRTVMDRFADTYVVKKQ
;
A
#
# COMPACT_ATOMS: atom_id res chain seq x y z
N MET A 1 42.05 -18.92 1.93
CA MET A 1 41.16 -19.38 0.87
C MET A 1 40.07 -18.34 0.75
N SER A 2 39.98 -17.66 -0.37
CA SER A 2 39.11 -16.53 -0.58
C SER A 2 37.65 -16.96 -0.48
N ASP A 3 36.89 -16.35 0.45
CA ASP A 3 35.45 -16.35 0.46
C ASP A 3 34.95 -15.72 -0.86
N ALA A 4 34.82 -16.52 -1.89
CA ALA A 4 34.07 -16.12 -3.07
C ALA A 4 32.61 -15.99 -2.59
N ALA A 5 32.08 -14.77 -2.58
CA ALA A 5 30.72 -14.50 -2.18
C ALA A 5 29.77 -15.44 -2.93
N GLN A 6 29.14 -16.35 -2.23
CA GLN A 6 28.24 -17.34 -2.78
C GLN A 6 27.05 -16.61 -3.42
N PRO A 7 26.75 -16.84 -4.72
CA PRO A 7 25.64 -16.15 -5.38
C PRO A 7 24.30 -16.51 -4.74
N PRO A 8 23.26 -15.67 -4.86
CA PRO A 8 21.93 -16.01 -4.40
C PRO A 8 21.46 -17.34 -4.96
N GLY A 9 20.95 -18.22 -4.08
CA GLY A 9 20.56 -19.57 -4.47
C GLY A 9 20.11 -20.44 -3.31
N TRP A 10 19.66 -21.67 -3.66
CA TRP A 10 19.29 -22.68 -2.67
C TRP A 10 20.50 -23.53 -2.30
N TYR A 11 20.84 -23.54 -1.03
CA TYR A 11 21.98 -24.29 -0.53
C TYR A 11 21.64 -24.99 0.78
N PRO A 12 22.28 -26.12 1.07
CA PRO A 12 22.23 -26.71 2.41
C PRO A 12 22.83 -25.71 3.40
N ALA A 13 22.09 -25.34 4.44
CA ALA A 13 22.59 -24.47 5.48
C ALA A 13 23.03 -25.29 6.70
N GLU A 14 24.12 -24.86 7.33
CA GLU A 14 24.64 -25.51 8.53
C GLU A 14 23.61 -25.40 9.68
N GLY A 15 23.30 -26.52 10.32
CA GLY A 15 22.29 -26.63 11.38
C GLY A 15 20.88 -26.96 10.90
N ASP A 16 20.64 -27.06 9.59
CA ASP A 16 19.34 -27.50 9.05
C ASP A 16 19.26 -29.06 8.99
N PRO A 17 18.06 -29.64 9.01
CA PRO A 17 17.87 -31.09 8.86
C PRO A 17 18.46 -31.63 7.56
N PRO A 18 19.03 -32.86 7.57
CA PRO A 18 19.56 -33.50 6.36
C PRO A 18 18.50 -33.56 5.23
N GLY A 19 18.90 -33.25 3.99
CA GLY A 19 18.01 -33.26 2.83
C GLY A 19 17.15 -32.00 2.70
N THR A 20 17.44 -30.95 3.48
CA THR A 20 16.82 -29.65 3.32
C THR A 20 17.78 -28.62 2.74
N VAL A 21 17.23 -27.60 2.12
CA VAL A 21 17.95 -26.44 1.60
C VAL A 21 17.26 -25.16 2.06
N ARG A 22 18.05 -24.08 2.18
CA ARG A 22 17.57 -22.76 2.53
C ARG A 22 18.03 -21.76 1.49
N TRP A 23 17.25 -20.72 1.28
CA TRP A 23 17.61 -19.67 0.34
C TRP A 23 18.68 -18.73 0.90
N TRP A 24 19.74 -18.54 0.14
CA TRP A 24 20.78 -17.53 0.35
C TRP A 24 20.54 -16.33 -0.57
N ASP A 25 20.42 -15.12 -0.05
CA ASP A 25 20.16 -13.90 -0.84
C ASP A 25 21.45 -13.19 -1.33
N GLY A 26 22.60 -13.76 -1.06
CA GLY A 26 23.92 -13.17 -1.33
C GLY A 26 24.56 -12.54 -0.09
N GLY A 27 23.86 -12.41 1.04
CA GLY A 27 24.36 -11.82 2.27
C GLY A 27 23.85 -12.48 3.54
N LYS A 28 22.68 -13.13 3.49
CA LYS A 28 22.06 -13.82 4.63
C LYS A 28 21.13 -14.94 4.20
N TRP A 29 20.85 -15.86 5.12
CA TRP A 29 19.86 -16.90 4.94
C TRP A 29 18.45 -16.36 5.10
N VAL A 30 17.55 -16.66 4.16
CA VAL A 30 16.16 -16.20 4.12
C VAL A 30 15.21 -17.39 4.21
N GLY A 31 14.21 -17.30 5.09
CA GLY A 31 13.22 -18.36 5.31
C GLY A 31 13.72 -19.53 6.17
N GLY A 32 12.89 -20.58 6.31
CA GLY A 32 13.22 -21.83 7.00
C GLY A 32 13.73 -22.91 6.04
N PRO A 33 14.25 -24.04 6.60
CA PRO A 33 14.68 -25.19 5.80
C PRO A 33 13.50 -25.81 5.05
N GLN A 34 13.70 -26.16 3.79
CA GLN A 34 12.72 -26.80 2.91
C GLN A 34 13.29 -28.08 2.32
N GLN A 35 12.47 -29.11 2.13
CA GLN A 35 12.94 -30.38 1.55
C GLN A 35 13.45 -30.18 0.12
N GLN A 36 14.64 -30.74 -0.14
CA GLN A 36 15.24 -30.74 -1.46
C GLN A 36 14.36 -31.58 -2.42
N GLY A 37 13.64 -30.93 -3.30
CA GLY A 37 12.68 -31.58 -4.22
C GLY A 37 11.26 -31.01 -4.16
N ALA A 38 10.83 -30.41 -3.05
CA ALA A 38 9.56 -29.69 -2.96
C ALA A 38 9.52 -28.46 -3.88
N GLN A 39 10.68 -27.98 -4.27
CA GLN A 39 10.88 -26.83 -5.17
C GLN A 39 10.52 -27.11 -6.63
N GLN A 40 10.58 -28.36 -7.07
CA GLN A 40 10.28 -28.73 -8.46
C GLN A 40 8.78 -28.95 -8.72
N GLN A 41 7.99 -29.16 -7.67
CA GLN A 41 6.55 -29.44 -7.79
C GLN A 41 5.63 -28.23 -7.56
N ALA A 42 6.13 -27.18 -6.93
CA ALA A 42 5.32 -25.99 -6.64
C ALA A 42 5.96 -24.77 -7.28
N GLY A 43 6.06 -24.60 -8.55
CA GLY A 43 6.50 -23.37 -9.24
C GLY A 43 7.12 -22.30 -8.31
N TYR A 44 8.14 -22.68 -7.49
CA TYR A 44 8.68 -21.83 -6.43
C TYR A 44 9.40 -20.63 -7.05
N VAL A 45 8.79 -19.47 -6.89
CA VAL A 45 9.43 -18.19 -7.17
C VAL A 45 10.27 -17.81 -5.95
N ALA A 46 11.58 -17.65 -6.13
CA ALA A 46 12.48 -17.26 -5.06
C ALA A 46 11.95 -16.02 -4.32
N PRO A 47 12.05 -15.96 -2.97
CA PRO A 47 11.74 -14.73 -2.23
C PRO A 47 12.63 -13.60 -2.76
N GLY A 48 12.01 -12.58 -3.36
CA GLY A 48 12.70 -11.49 -4.06
C GLY A 48 12.32 -11.34 -5.52
N ALA A 49 11.72 -12.36 -6.15
CA ALA A 49 11.21 -12.27 -7.54
C ALA A 49 9.66 -12.31 -7.52
N GLY A 50 9.02 -11.31 -6.93
CA GLY A 50 7.56 -11.13 -7.00
C GLY A 50 6.72 -11.92 -5.99
N SER A 51 7.31 -12.54 -4.96
CA SER A 51 6.56 -13.20 -3.87
C SER A 51 7.14 -12.91 -2.49
N LEU A 52 6.28 -12.97 -1.46
CA LEU A 52 6.68 -12.91 -0.06
C LEU A 52 7.22 -14.27 0.41
N ALA A 53 7.97 -14.28 1.53
CA ALA A 53 8.52 -15.49 2.13
C ALA A 53 7.46 -16.57 2.48
N ASN A 54 6.20 -16.18 2.61
CA ASN A 54 5.06 -17.08 2.85
C ASN A 54 4.41 -17.61 1.55
N GLY A 55 5.02 -17.41 0.38
CA GLY A 55 4.54 -17.88 -0.92
C GLY A 55 3.42 -17.03 -1.55
N ARG A 56 3.01 -15.91 -0.94
CA ARG A 56 2.01 -15.02 -1.55
C ARG A 56 2.64 -14.18 -2.66
N GLU A 57 2.04 -14.19 -3.84
CA GLU A 57 2.49 -13.39 -4.96
C GLU A 57 2.22 -11.90 -4.74
N LEU A 58 3.20 -11.06 -5.02
CA LEU A 58 3.03 -9.61 -5.02
C LEU A 58 2.08 -9.18 -6.12
N ALA A 59 1.29 -8.15 -5.84
CA ALA A 59 0.39 -7.57 -6.83
C ALA A 59 1.18 -6.79 -7.88
N ASP A 60 0.83 -7.00 -9.13
CA ASP A 60 1.41 -6.29 -10.28
C ASP A 60 1.24 -4.77 -10.14
N PRO A 61 2.28 -3.96 -10.48
CA PRO A 61 2.23 -2.50 -10.42
C PRO A 61 1.06 -1.89 -11.19
N TRP A 62 0.75 -2.38 -12.39
CA TRP A 62 -0.33 -1.84 -13.21
C TRP A 62 -1.71 -2.11 -12.62
N LEU A 63 -1.91 -3.30 -12.01
CA LEU A 63 -3.15 -3.59 -11.28
C LEU A 63 -3.31 -2.67 -10.07
N ARG A 64 -2.21 -2.30 -9.40
CA ARG A 64 -2.24 -1.37 -8.27
C ARG A 64 -2.59 0.05 -8.69
N ILE A 65 -2.13 0.48 -9.88
CA ILE A 65 -2.52 1.76 -10.49
C ILE A 65 -4.02 1.73 -10.84
N ALA A 66 -4.48 0.68 -11.51
CA ALA A 66 -5.90 0.51 -11.84
C ALA A 66 -6.79 0.54 -10.59
N ALA A 67 -6.39 -0.17 -9.52
CA ALA A 67 -7.08 -0.10 -8.23
C ALA A 67 -7.14 1.32 -7.67
N LYS A 68 -6.05 2.07 -7.77
CA LYS A 68 -6.00 3.45 -7.28
C LYS A 68 -6.95 4.38 -8.07
N ILE A 69 -7.07 4.18 -9.38
CA ILE A 69 -8.03 4.93 -10.22
C ILE A 69 -9.46 4.60 -9.78
N ILE A 70 -9.79 3.33 -9.58
CA ILE A 70 -11.11 2.90 -9.09
C ILE A 70 -11.39 3.52 -7.71
N ASP A 71 -10.41 3.45 -6.80
CA ASP A 71 -10.54 4.03 -5.45
C ASP A 71 -10.75 5.54 -5.49
N TRP A 72 -10.03 6.24 -6.38
CA TRP A 72 -10.21 7.68 -6.57
C TRP A 72 -11.63 8.00 -7.06
N PHE A 73 -12.15 7.24 -8.01
CA PHE A 73 -13.52 7.39 -8.50
C PHE A 73 -14.57 7.16 -7.38
N ILE A 74 -14.40 6.09 -6.60
CA ILE A 74 -15.29 5.77 -5.48
C ILE A 74 -15.22 6.87 -4.41
N ALA A 75 -14.02 7.30 -4.04
CA ALA A 75 -13.85 8.37 -3.05
C ALA A 75 -14.49 9.67 -3.54
N THR A 76 -14.36 10.00 -4.84
CA THR A 76 -15.03 11.15 -5.45
C THR A 76 -16.55 11.03 -5.34
N LEU A 77 -17.14 9.88 -5.66
CA LEU A 77 -18.59 9.65 -5.53
C LEU A 77 -19.07 9.81 -4.07
N ILE A 78 -18.31 9.30 -3.11
CA ILE A 78 -18.65 9.38 -1.68
C ILE A 78 -18.59 10.85 -1.19
N THR A 79 -17.61 11.62 -1.68
CA THR A 79 -17.43 13.02 -1.27
C THR A 79 -18.20 14.02 -2.13
N LEU A 80 -18.77 13.59 -3.27
CA LEU A 80 -19.52 14.43 -4.21
C LEU A 80 -20.62 15.29 -3.57
N PRO A 81 -21.46 14.79 -2.63
CA PRO A 81 -22.51 15.60 -2.01
C PRO A 81 -21.96 16.84 -1.29
N PHE A 82 -20.78 16.71 -0.64
CA PHE A 82 -20.15 17.82 0.07
C PHE A 82 -19.55 18.84 -0.91
N GLY A 83 -18.94 18.39 -2.01
CA GLY A 83 -18.45 19.24 -3.08
C GLY A 83 -19.58 19.97 -3.80
N ALA A 84 -20.67 19.29 -4.12
CA ALA A 84 -21.84 19.89 -4.74
C ALA A 84 -22.50 20.95 -3.83
N ALA A 85 -22.60 20.67 -2.52
CA ALA A 85 -23.11 21.62 -1.55
C ALA A 85 -22.20 22.87 -1.42
N GLN A 86 -20.88 22.71 -1.54
CA GLN A 86 -19.94 23.84 -1.59
C GLN A 86 -20.20 24.72 -2.81
N ILE A 87 -20.35 24.12 -3.99
CA ILE A 87 -20.64 24.87 -5.24
C ILE A 87 -22.00 25.58 -5.11
N ALA A 88 -23.02 24.89 -4.59
CA ALA A 88 -24.35 25.48 -4.41
C ALA A 88 -24.30 26.69 -3.44
N SER A 89 -23.59 26.58 -2.33
CA SER A 89 -23.41 27.68 -1.39
C SER A 89 -22.71 28.90 -2.02
N ALA A 90 -21.67 28.65 -2.81
CA ALA A 90 -20.93 29.69 -3.53
C ALA A 90 -21.80 30.41 -4.58
N LEU A 91 -22.69 29.69 -5.27
CA LEU A 91 -23.58 30.24 -6.30
C LEU A 91 -24.74 31.05 -5.71
N THR A 92 -25.11 30.81 -4.44
CA THR A 92 -26.19 31.50 -3.75
C THR A 92 -25.72 32.62 -2.85
N SER A 93 -24.40 32.79 -2.68
CA SER A 93 -23.82 33.89 -1.90
C SER A 93 -23.95 35.21 -2.65
N ASP A 94 -24.44 36.23 -2.00
CA ASP A 94 -24.59 37.60 -2.54
C ASP A 94 -23.24 38.36 -2.52
N SER A 95 -22.18 37.72 -2.03
CA SER A 95 -20.84 38.29 -1.90
C SER A 95 -20.01 38.06 -3.20
N SER A 96 -19.27 39.09 -3.60
CA SER A 96 -18.25 38.97 -4.68
C SER A 96 -17.11 38.04 -4.32
N ASP A 97 -17.02 37.62 -3.06
CA ASP A 97 -15.99 36.70 -2.55
C ASP A 97 -16.54 35.27 -2.50
N ILE A 98 -15.76 34.33 -3.03
CA ILE A 98 -16.08 32.90 -2.94
C ILE A 98 -15.88 32.43 -1.50
N GLU A 99 -16.97 32.39 -0.73
CA GLU A 99 -16.92 31.84 0.61
C GLU A 99 -16.87 30.32 0.60
N VAL A 100 -15.76 29.76 1.06
CA VAL A 100 -15.65 28.33 1.27
C VAL A 100 -16.30 27.97 2.60
N ASN A 101 -17.35 27.14 2.56
CA ASN A 101 -17.93 26.61 3.78
C ASN A 101 -16.98 25.59 4.42
N VAL A 102 -16.15 26.06 5.36
CA VAL A 102 -15.13 25.28 6.05
C VAL A 102 -15.70 24.02 6.72
N GLY A 103 -16.92 24.11 7.26
CA GLY A 103 -17.59 22.96 7.89
C GLY A 103 -17.89 21.84 6.89
N LEU A 104 -18.46 22.17 5.72
CA LEU A 104 -18.72 21.19 4.66
C LEU A 104 -17.43 20.59 4.10
N ALA A 105 -16.40 21.41 3.89
CA ALA A 105 -15.09 20.97 3.43
C ALA A 105 -14.47 20.00 4.46
N PHE A 106 -14.54 20.30 5.74
CA PHE A 106 -14.05 19.46 6.82
C PHE A 106 -14.78 18.11 6.87
N ILE A 107 -16.12 18.10 6.80
CA ILE A 107 -16.90 16.85 6.80
C ILE A 107 -16.55 16.01 5.57
N GLY A 108 -16.46 16.61 4.39
CA GLY A 108 -16.06 15.90 3.18
C GLY A 108 -14.66 15.27 3.28
N ALA A 109 -13.69 16.00 3.81
CA ALA A 109 -12.33 15.51 4.05
C ALA A 109 -12.32 14.36 5.07
N LEU A 110 -13.09 14.48 6.15
CA LEU A 110 -13.25 13.46 7.19
C LEU A 110 -13.83 12.15 6.60
N VAL A 111 -14.90 12.26 5.81
CA VAL A 111 -15.54 11.11 5.15
C VAL A 111 -14.56 10.41 4.19
N GLY A 112 -13.84 11.18 3.37
CA GLY A 112 -12.82 10.63 2.49
C GLY A 112 -11.68 9.92 3.25
N ALA A 113 -11.17 10.55 4.31
CA ALA A 113 -10.13 9.96 5.16
C ALA A 113 -10.63 8.69 5.87
N ALA A 114 -11.87 8.69 6.35
CA ALA A 114 -12.50 7.54 6.99
C ALA A 114 -12.61 6.36 6.03
N TYR A 115 -13.03 6.58 4.78
CA TYR A 115 -13.07 5.54 3.76
C TYR A 115 -11.73 4.81 3.64
N TYR A 116 -10.64 5.53 3.38
CA TYR A 116 -9.33 4.91 3.21
C TYR A 116 -8.82 4.25 4.50
N THR A 117 -9.03 4.88 5.64
CA THR A 117 -8.52 4.38 6.93
C THR A 117 -9.26 3.12 7.37
N LEU A 118 -10.60 3.13 7.33
CA LEU A 118 -11.40 1.96 7.73
C LEU A 118 -11.18 0.78 6.78
N MET A 119 -11.15 1.02 5.47
CA MET A 119 -10.91 -0.02 4.48
C MET A 119 -9.53 -0.66 4.65
N ASN A 120 -8.47 0.13 4.84
CA ASN A 120 -7.13 -0.40 5.06
C ASN A 120 -6.99 -1.12 6.40
N THR A 121 -7.71 -0.68 7.45
CA THR A 121 -7.61 -1.23 8.80
C THR A 121 -8.35 -2.56 8.93
N TYR A 122 -9.58 -2.64 8.40
CA TYR A 122 -10.49 -3.76 8.69
C TYR A 122 -10.79 -4.67 7.51
N MET A 123 -10.56 -4.21 6.26
CA MET A 123 -10.95 -4.94 5.06
C MET A 123 -9.77 -5.47 4.23
N SER A 124 -8.54 -5.37 4.74
CA SER A 124 -7.32 -5.78 4.01
C SER A 124 -7.14 -5.09 2.65
N GLY A 125 -7.72 -3.91 2.47
CA GLY A 125 -7.60 -3.13 1.22
C GLY A 125 -8.80 -2.27 0.92
N THR A 126 -8.58 -1.27 0.08
CA THR A 126 -9.61 -0.40 -0.47
C THR A 126 -10.48 -1.14 -1.49
N VAL A 127 -11.68 -0.64 -1.79
CA VAL A 127 -12.63 -1.31 -2.69
C VAL A 127 -12.00 -1.63 -4.05
N GLY A 128 -11.25 -0.69 -4.64
CA GLY A 128 -10.56 -0.93 -5.92
C GLY A 128 -9.58 -2.10 -5.85
N LYS A 129 -8.82 -2.23 -4.76
CA LYS A 129 -7.92 -3.38 -4.57
C LYS A 129 -8.69 -4.68 -4.39
N LEU A 130 -9.77 -4.65 -3.60
CA LEU A 130 -10.59 -5.84 -3.34
C LEU A 130 -11.26 -6.37 -4.60
N ILE A 131 -11.80 -5.49 -5.46
CA ILE A 131 -12.41 -5.83 -6.75
C ILE A 131 -11.38 -6.49 -7.69
N LEU A 132 -10.16 -5.97 -7.72
CA LEU A 132 -9.09 -6.52 -8.56
C LEU A 132 -8.35 -7.71 -7.92
N GLY A 133 -8.93 -8.32 -6.88
CA GLY A 133 -8.35 -9.52 -6.26
C GLY A 133 -7.05 -9.27 -5.52
N MET A 134 -6.84 -8.07 -4.95
CA MET A 134 -5.65 -7.75 -4.18
C MET A 134 -5.97 -7.62 -2.69
N ARG A 135 -4.98 -7.92 -1.85
CA ARG A 135 -5.02 -7.80 -0.40
C ARG A 135 -3.81 -7.06 0.12
N ILE A 136 -4.00 -6.32 1.20
CA ILE A 136 -2.91 -5.69 1.95
C ILE A 136 -2.63 -6.58 3.15
N VAL A 137 -1.36 -6.96 3.30
CA VAL A 137 -0.91 -7.86 4.36
C VAL A 137 0.34 -7.30 5.03
N LYS A 138 0.63 -7.75 6.24
CA LYS A 138 1.94 -7.57 6.87
C LYS A 138 2.97 -8.53 6.25
N ARG A 139 4.24 -8.35 6.59
CA ARG A 139 5.33 -9.23 6.13
C ARG A 139 5.10 -10.71 6.46
N ASP A 140 4.51 -11.00 7.60
CA ASP A 140 4.14 -12.35 8.06
C ASP A 140 2.87 -12.90 7.42
N GLY A 141 2.21 -12.12 6.57
CA GLY A 141 0.98 -12.47 5.88
C GLY A 141 -0.30 -12.21 6.68
N VAL A 142 -0.18 -11.60 7.86
CA VAL A 142 -1.34 -11.28 8.71
C VAL A 142 -2.22 -10.23 8.03
N GLU A 143 -3.52 -10.49 8.00
CA GLU A 143 -4.59 -9.61 7.56
C GLU A 143 -5.87 -9.86 8.42
N PRO A 144 -6.73 -8.84 8.64
CA PRO A 144 -6.54 -7.43 8.27
C PRO A 144 -5.43 -6.76 9.08
N LEU A 145 -4.99 -5.58 8.63
CA LEU A 145 -3.85 -4.87 9.27
C LEU A 145 -4.10 -4.51 10.73
N GLY A 146 -5.37 -4.15 11.06
CA GLY A 146 -5.71 -3.64 12.39
C GLY A 146 -5.06 -2.30 12.72
N ILE A 147 -5.13 -1.95 14.01
CA ILE A 147 -4.47 -0.76 14.56
C ILE A 147 -3.12 -1.22 15.16
N PRO A 148 -2.00 -0.49 14.97
CA PRO A 148 -1.90 0.86 14.39
C PRO A 148 -1.61 0.92 12.89
N ASP A 149 -1.45 -0.20 12.18
CA ASP A 149 -0.83 -0.23 10.85
C ASP A 149 -1.75 0.28 9.74
N GLY A 150 -3.06 0.03 9.83
CA GLY A 150 -4.04 0.58 8.90
C GLY A 150 -4.06 2.12 8.88
N PRO A 151 -4.18 2.81 10.03
CA PRO A 151 -4.03 4.27 10.12
C PRO A 151 -2.69 4.79 9.63
N LYS A 152 -1.55 4.14 9.97
CA LYS A 152 -0.23 4.53 9.46
C LYS A 152 -0.19 4.52 7.94
N ARG A 153 -0.73 3.48 7.33
CA ARG A 153 -0.82 3.35 5.87
C ARG A 153 -1.69 4.45 5.23
N SER A 154 -2.68 4.93 5.96
CA SER A 154 -3.63 5.95 5.51
C SER A 154 -3.22 7.38 5.90
N LEU A 155 -2.01 7.59 6.42
CA LEU A 155 -1.56 8.87 6.98
C LEU A 155 -1.73 10.04 6.01
N VAL A 156 -1.46 9.85 4.71
CA VAL A 156 -1.65 10.87 3.67
C VAL A 156 -3.12 11.31 3.57
N HIS A 157 -4.06 10.35 3.69
CA HIS A 157 -5.49 10.65 3.65
C HIS A 157 -5.97 11.29 4.95
N LEU A 158 -5.40 10.91 6.09
CA LEU A 158 -5.66 11.58 7.37
C LEU A 158 -5.12 13.02 7.36
N ALA A 159 -3.93 13.23 6.80
CA ALA A 159 -3.35 14.58 6.67
C ALA A 159 -4.22 15.49 5.76
N ALA A 160 -4.95 14.94 4.81
CA ALA A 160 -5.85 15.69 3.93
C ALA A 160 -6.97 16.43 4.72
N ILE A 161 -7.31 15.99 5.94
CA ILE A 161 -8.26 16.71 6.82
C ILE A 161 -7.72 18.10 7.15
N LEU A 162 -6.39 18.24 7.31
CA LEU A 162 -5.74 19.53 7.58
C LEU A 162 -5.73 20.45 6.35
N ALA A 163 -5.99 19.91 5.16
CA ALA A 163 -6.03 20.69 3.91
C ALA A 163 -7.21 21.68 3.87
N VAL A 164 -8.15 21.58 4.79
CA VAL A 164 -9.24 22.56 4.97
C VAL A 164 -8.72 23.93 5.41
N ILE A 165 -7.55 23.99 6.06
CA ILE A 165 -6.89 25.25 6.45
C ILE A 165 -6.07 25.74 5.24
N PRO A 166 -6.35 26.92 4.63
CA PRO A 166 -5.81 27.28 3.32
C PRO A 166 -4.29 27.16 3.18
N ILE A 167 -3.51 27.76 4.09
CA ILE A 167 -2.03 27.70 4.04
C ILE A 167 -1.52 26.28 4.29
N VAL A 168 -2.08 25.60 5.29
CA VAL A 168 -1.74 24.21 5.62
C VAL A 168 -2.14 23.29 4.46
N GLY A 169 -3.29 23.57 3.84
CA GLY A 169 -3.79 22.82 2.68
C GLY A 169 -2.83 22.84 1.49
N ILE A 170 -2.22 23.98 1.19
CA ILE A 170 -1.21 24.07 0.13
C ILE A 170 -0.01 23.17 0.45
N LEU A 171 0.51 23.26 1.68
CA LEU A 171 1.64 22.43 2.13
C LEU A 171 1.31 20.93 2.09
N VAL A 172 0.15 20.54 2.61
CA VAL A 172 -0.32 19.14 2.59
C VAL A 172 -0.48 18.65 1.16
N SER A 173 -1.01 19.46 0.25
CA SER A 173 -1.17 19.11 -1.16
C SER A 173 0.17 18.87 -1.85
N ILE A 174 1.16 19.74 -1.60
CA ILE A 174 2.53 19.57 -2.13
C ILE A 174 3.16 18.27 -1.60
N VAL A 175 3.09 18.04 -0.29
CA VAL A 175 3.63 16.81 0.33
C VAL A 175 2.94 15.57 -0.24
N THR A 176 1.62 15.61 -0.38
CA THR A 176 0.85 14.49 -0.95
C THR A 176 1.24 14.21 -2.40
N LEU A 177 1.43 15.26 -3.21
CA LEU A 177 1.89 15.13 -4.59
C LEU A 177 3.29 14.49 -4.65
N VAL A 178 4.23 14.98 -3.84
CA VAL A 178 5.60 14.43 -3.79
C VAL A 178 5.58 12.97 -3.35
N VAL A 179 4.85 12.64 -2.28
CA VAL A 179 4.68 11.26 -1.81
C VAL A 179 4.06 10.38 -2.89
N GLY A 180 3.09 10.90 -3.65
CA GLY A 180 2.46 10.20 -4.76
C GLY A 180 3.45 9.90 -5.89
N LEU A 181 4.23 10.90 -6.33
CA LEU A 181 5.25 10.72 -7.37
C LEU A 181 6.35 9.75 -6.95
N VAL A 182 6.88 9.90 -5.74
CA VAL A 182 7.90 8.97 -5.20
C VAL A 182 7.32 7.54 -5.07
N SER A 183 6.07 7.42 -4.64
CA SER A 183 5.40 6.11 -4.58
C SER A 183 5.25 5.47 -5.95
N LEU A 184 4.98 6.27 -6.99
CA LEU A 184 4.90 5.78 -8.37
C LEU A 184 6.27 5.26 -8.85
N VAL A 185 7.35 5.98 -8.58
CA VAL A 185 8.71 5.52 -8.90
C VAL A 185 9.01 4.21 -8.17
N PHE A 186 8.77 4.15 -6.86
CA PHE A 186 9.02 2.94 -6.07
C PHE A 186 8.20 1.74 -6.53
N LEU A 187 6.98 1.97 -7.02
CA LEU A 187 6.13 0.90 -7.52
C LEU A 187 6.79 0.09 -8.65
N PHE A 188 7.65 0.74 -9.46
CA PHE A 188 8.35 0.10 -10.58
C PHE A 188 9.82 -0.22 -10.28
N THR A 189 10.44 0.44 -9.32
CA THR A 189 11.88 0.28 -9.02
C THR A 189 12.15 -0.58 -7.79
N ASP A 190 11.19 -0.69 -6.87
CA ASP A 190 11.32 -1.56 -5.68
C ASP A 190 11.06 -3.01 -6.07
N PRO A 191 11.96 -3.96 -5.79
CA PRO A 191 11.74 -5.39 -6.02
C PRO A 191 10.48 -5.96 -5.37
N GLU A 192 10.02 -5.35 -4.27
CA GLU A 192 8.79 -5.73 -3.56
C GLU A 192 7.60 -4.83 -3.95
N HIS A 193 7.78 -3.95 -4.95
CA HIS A 193 6.76 -3.01 -5.45
C HIS A 193 6.10 -2.15 -4.36
N ARG A 194 6.86 -1.79 -3.30
CA ARG A 194 6.32 -1.05 -2.16
C ARG A 194 6.31 0.45 -2.42
N THR A 195 5.14 1.07 -2.25
CA THR A 195 4.99 2.53 -2.19
C THR A 195 5.59 3.11 -0.90
N VAL A 196 5.70 4.43 -0.83
CA VAL A 196 6.14 5.13 0.41
C VAL A 196 5.29 4.71 1.62
N MET A 197 3.97 4.64 1.46
CA MET A 197 3.07 4.26 2.55
C MET A 197 3.14 2.77 2.88
N ASP A 198 3.42 1.90 1.92
CA ASP A 198 3.68 0.48 2.15
C ASP A 198 4.92 0.30 3.03
N ARG A 199 5.99 1.03 2.73
CA ARG A 199 7.24 1.00 3.51
C ARG A 199 7.06 1.59 4.91
N PHE A 200 6.33 2.69 5.02
CA PHE A 200 6.07 3.35 6.31
C PHE A 200 5.25 2.48 7.27
N ALA A 201 4.28 1.73 6.73
CA ALA A 201 3.43 0.84 7.53
C ALA A 201 3.93 -0.62 7.59
N ASP A 202 5.09 -0.93 6.97
CA ASP A 202 5.65 -2.29 6.79
C ASP A 202 4.62 -3.29 6.26
N THR A 203 3.96 -2.90 5.17
CA THR A 203 2.89 -3.67 4.54
C THR A 203 3.23 -4.01 3.09
N TYR A 204 2.52 -4.99 2.55
CA TYR A 204 2.65 -5.49 1.19
C TYR A 204 1.30 -5.59 0.53
N VAL A 205 1.25 -5.46 -0.79
CA VAL A 205 0.04 -5.72 -1.58
C VAL A 205 0.26 -6.99 -2.36
N VAL A 206 -0.57 -7.99 -2.10
CA VAL A 206 -0.47 -9.34 -2.68
C VAL A 206 -1.74 -9.67 -3.47
N LYS A 207 -1.65 -10.63 -4.36
CA LYS A 207 -2.82 -11.24 -5.00
C LYS A 207 -3.62 -12.03 -3.96
N LYS A 208 -4.93 -12.02 -4.08
CA LYS A 208 -5.83 -12.89 -3.31
C LYS A 208 -5.58 -14.34 -3.75
N GLN A 209 -5.32 -15.21 -2.81
CA GLN A 209 -5.32 -16.66 -3.01
C GLN A 209 -6.74 -17.18 -3.08
#